data_eaf4b5ff6f2627411eb09604a066e153
#
_entry.id   eaf4b5ff6f2627411eb09604a066e153
#
_cell.length_a   1.000
_cell.length_b   1.000
_cell.length_c   1.000
_cell.angle_alpha   90.00
_cell.angle_beta   90.00
_cell.angle_gamma   90.00
#
_symmetry.space_group_name_H-M   'P 1'
#
loop_
_entity.id
_entity.type
_entity.pdbx_description
1 polymer ?
#
loop_
_entity_poly.entity_id
_entity_poly.type
_entity_poly.pdbx_seq_one_letter_code
_entity_poly.pdbx_strand_id
1 'polypeptide(L)'
;MQRSLYRRCYQEVQVHKWNTSKAAGYDRGDAAVNEWVQLHWTGFLRARWVEHLQGQQFWSELHGCDFGLLKRKFHDRQPLLDAILDQLKVGKENLDVLDWAREKQLVMEPVIEILEALDVNSSRLQHAFDPSPEQ
;
A
#
# COMPACT_ATOMS: atom_id res chain seq x y z
N MET A 1 2.05 -14.38 12.19
CA MET A 1 1.36 -13.59 13.21
C MET A 1 0.53 -12.49 12.55
N GLN A 2 -0.71 -12.36 12.95
CA GLN A 2 -1.58 -11.29 12.44
C GLN A 2 -1.27 -9.96 13.13
N ARG A 3 -1.32 -8.89 12.36
CA ARG A 3 -1.16 -7.53 12.88
C ARG A 3 -2.29 -6.67 12.35
N SER A 4 -2.65 -5.65 13.10
CA SER A 4 -3.68 -4.71 12.67
C SER A 4 -3.05 -3.58 11.84
N LEU A 5 -3.58 -3.41 10.64
CA LEU A 5 -3.18 -2.35 9.73
C LEU A 5 -3.47 -0.97 10.36
N TYR A 6 -4.63 -0.83 11.01
CA TYR A 6 -5.01 0.42 11.65
C TYR A 6 -4.13 0.74 12.85
N ARG A 7 -3.72 -0.28 13.60
CA ARG A 7 -2.82 -0.06 14.74
C ARG A 7 -1.46 0.44 14.25
N ARG A 8 -0.93 -0.15 13.19
CA ARG A 8 0.33 0.32 12.61
C ARG A 8 0.20 1.74 12.09
N CYS A 9 -0.92 2.04 11.42
CA CYS A 9 -1.21 3.39 10.93
C CYS A 9 -1.23 4.39 12.07
N TYR A 10 -1.91 4.04 13.17
CA TYR A 10 -1.98 4.90 14.35
C TYR A 10 -0.59 5.24 14.86
N GLN A 11 0.28 4.26 14.94
CA GLN A 11 1.66 4.48 15.40
C GLN A 11 2.40 5.46 14.50
N GLU A 12 2.27 5.31 13.18
CA GLU A 12 2.94 6.21 12.24
C GLU A 12 2.38 7.63 12.31
N VAL A 13 1.08 7.76 12.47
CA VAL A 13 0.42 9.05 12.63
C VAL A 13 0.93 9.76 13.89
N GLN A 14 1.08 9.02 15.01
CA GLN A 14 1.57 9.60 16.25
C GLN A 14 3.01 10.13 16.11
N VAL A 15 3.87 9.39 15.43
CA VAL A 15 5.23 9.84 15.17
C VAL A 15 5.23 11.11 14.33
N HIS A 16 4.42 11.15 13.28
CA HIS A 16 4.30 12.34 12.44
C HIS A 16 3.80 13.55 13.24
N LYS A 17 2.76 13.35 14.03
CA LYS A 17 2.19 14.40 14.87
C LYS A 17 3.24 14.96 15.83
N TRP A 18 3.99 14.07 16.48
CA TRP A 18 5.02 14.49 17.42
C TRP A 18 6.11 15.30 16.73
N ASN A 19 6.60 14.80 15.59
CA ASN A 19 7.70 15.45 14.85
C ASN A 19 7.28 16.83 14.33
N THR A 20 6.09 16.93 13.75
CA THR A 20 5.64 18.19 13.16
C THR A 20 5.25 19.21 14.25
N SER A 21 4.72 18.72 15.37
CA SER A 21 4.40 19.59 16.51
C SER A 21 5.67 20.15 17.14
N LYS A 22 6.68 19.32 17.30
CA LYS A 22 7.97 19.75 17.82
C LYS A 22 8.59 20.83 16.94
N ALA A 23 8.55 20.63 15.63
CA ALA A 23 9.10 21.60 14.69
C ALA A 23 8.32 22.92 14.72
N ALA A 24 7.00 22.86 14.92
CA ALA A 24 6.14 24.04 14.95
C ALA A 24 6.18 24.76 16.30
N GLY A 25 6.60 24.09 17.37
CA GLY A 25 6.64 24.65 18.70
C GLY A 25 5.30 24.61 19.44
N TYR A 26 4.33 23.88 18.94
CA TYR A 26 3.04 23.68 19.59
C TYR A 26 2.40 22.37 19.08
N ASP A 27 1.40 21.90 19.83
CA ASP A 27 0.67 20.67 19.46
C ASP A 27 -0.23 20.96 18.26
N ARG A 28 0.07 20.33 17.11
CA ARG A 28 -0.70 20.53 15.89
C ARG A 28 -2.01 19.73 15.87
N GLY A 29 -2.14 18.74 16.74
CA GLY A 29 -3.38 17.99 16.90
C GLY A 29 -3.91 17.38 15.60
N ASP A 30 -5.21 17.61 15.34
CA ASP A 30 -5.90 17.05 14.20
C ASP A 30 -5.32 17.51 12.86
N ALA A 31 -4.74 18.70 12.81
CA ALA A 31 -4.11 19.20 11.58
C ALA A 31 -2.99 18.26 11.13
N ALA A 32 -2.18 17.79 12.08
CA ALA A 32 -1.09 16.87 11.77
C ALA A 32 -1.63 15.50 11.33
N VAL A 33 -2.70 15.03 11.97
CA VAL A 33 -3.34 13.76 11.61
C VAL A 33 -3.87 13.83 10.17
N ASN A 34 -4.59 14.89 9.85
CA ASN A 34 -5.15 15.08 8.50
C ASN A 34 -4.05 15.19 7.45
N GLU A 35 -2.96 15.87 7.78
CA GLU A 35 -1.82 16.00 6.88
C GLU A 35 -1.22 14.63 6.55
N TRP A 36 -1.01 13.80 7.58
CA TRP A 36 -0.47 12.46 7.36
C TRP A 36 -1.38 11.64 6.45
N VAL A 37 -2.69 11.71 6.71
CA VAL A 37 -3.67 10.95 5.92
C VAL A 37 -3.60 11.36 4.45
N GLN A 38 -3.61 12.66 4.18
CA GLN A 38 -3.58 13.16 2.81
C GLN A 38 -2.29 12.79 2.09
N LEU A 39 -1.16 12.84 2.80
CA LEU A 39 0.14 12.59 2.18
C LEU A 39 0.49 11.11 2.09
N HIS A 40 0.07 10.30 3.06
CA HIS A 40 0.64 8.97 3.22
C HIS A 40 -0.34 7.81 3.21
N TRP A 41 -1.64 8.06 3.43
CA TRP A 41 -2.58 6.94 3.60
C TRP A 41 -2.60 5.99 2.40
N THR A 42 -2.70 6.53 1.19
CA THR A 42 -2.78 5.70 -0.02
C THR A 42 -1.52 4.86 -0.20
N GLY A 43 -0.35 5.46 -0.01
CA GLY A 43 0.91 4.74 -0.10
C GLY A 43 1.09 3.72 1.00
N PHE A 44 0.69 4.08 2.23
CA PHE A 44 0.72 3.17 3.36
C PHE A 44 -0.15 1.94 3.10
N LEU A 45 -1.38 2.14 2.67
CA LEU A 45 -2.31 1.05 2.40
C LEU A 45 -1.79 0.14 1.30
N ARG A 46 -1.27 0.74 0.22
CA ARG A 46 -0.72 -0.04 -0.89
C ARG A 46 0.47 -0.90 -0.45
N ALA A 47 1.36 -0.33 0.35
CA ALA A 47 2.51 -1.09 0.85
C ALA A 47 2.09 -2.26 1.73
N ARG A 48 1.10 -2.04 2.60
CA ARG A 48 0.58 -3.13 3.46
C ARG A 48 -0.12 -4.19 2.62
N TRP A 49 -0.86 -3.76 1.60
CA TRP A 49 -1.54 -4.67 0.69
C TRP A 49 -0.54 -5.59 -0.02
N VAL A 50 0.54 -5.02 -0.54
CA VAL A 50 1.59 -5.79 -1.21
C VAL A 50 2.24 -6.78 -0.25
N GLU A 51 2.55 -6.36 0.98
CA GLU A 51 3.12 -7.26 2.00
C GLU A 51 2.21 -8.46 2.25
N HIS A 52 0.92 -8.22 2.34
CA HIS A 52 -0.06 -9.28 2.58
C HIS A 52 -0.11 -10.24 1.39
N LEU A 53 -0.17 -9.71 0.18
CA LEU A 53 -0.20 -10.53 -1.03
C LEU A 53 1.08 -11.34 -1.22
N GLN A 54 2.22 -10.80 -0.79
CA GLN A 54 3.50 -11.51 -0.87
C GLN A 54 3.66 -12.56 0.23
N GLY A 55 2.78 -12.57 1.22
CA GLY A 55 2.89 -13.49 2.34
C GLY A 55 3.95 -13.08 3.35
N GLN A 56 4.35 -11.81 3.36
CA GLN A 56 5.37 -11.31 4.28
C GLN A 56 4.79 -10.93 5.63
N GLN A 57 3.60 -10.34 5.64
CA GLN A 57 2.92 -9.96 6.87
C GLN A 57 1.41 -10.08 6.67
N PHE A 58 0.76 -10.77 7.58
CA PHE A 58 -0.70 -10.90 7.56
C PHE A 58 -1.32 -9.67 8.25
N TRP A 59 -2.13 -8.92 7.52
CA TRP A 59 -2.83 -7.75 8.05
C TRP A 59 -4.29 -8.14 8.28
N SER A 60 -4.75 -8.02 9.52
CA SER A 60 -6.03 -8.57 9.94
C SER A 60 -7.25 -7.95 9.24
N GLU A 61 -7.10 -6.74 8.71
CA GLU A 61 -8.18 -6.06 7.98
C GLU A 61 -8.27 -6.50 6.52
N LEU A 62 -7.29 -7.23 6.02
CA LEU A 62 -7.27 -7.69 4.65
C LEU A 62 -7.76 -9.13 4.56
N HIS A 63 -8.26 -9.50 3.38
CA HIS A 63 -8.88 -10.80 3.21
C HIS A 63 -7.86 -11.94 3.35
N GLY A 64 -8.22 -12.95 4.15
CA GLY A 64 -7.31 -14.06 4.43
C GLY A 64 -6.93 -14.86 3.19
N CYS A 65 -7.84 -14.98 2.21
CA CYS A 65 -7.57 -15.73 0.99
C CYS A 65 -6.49 -15.08 0.13
N ASP A 66 -6.23 -13.79 0.32
CA ASP A 66 -5.25 -13.06 -0.46
C ASP A 66 -3.84 -13.20 0.10
N PHE A 67 -3.70 -13.68 1.33
CA PHE A 67 -2.38 -13.78 1.95
C PHE A 67 -1.50 -14.76 1.17
N GLY A 68 -0.37 -14.27 0.70
CA GLY A 68 0.56 -15.07 -0.07
C GLY A 68 0.09 -15.43 -1.47
N LEU A 69 -0.97 -14.77 -1.96
CA LEU A 69 -1.54 -15.04 -3.27
C LEU A 69 -0.51 -14.93 -4.39
N LEU A 70 0.35 -13.94 -4.33
CA LEU A 70 1.33 -13.72 -5.40
C LEU A 70 2.35 -14.85 -5.49
N LYS A 71 2.77 -15.39 -4.35
CA LYS A 71 3.70 -16.52 -4.34
C LYS A 71 3.06 -17.76 -4.97
N ARG A 72 1.79 -18.01 -4.66
CA ARG A 72 1.10 -19.18 -5.18
C ARG A 72 0.84 -19.05 -6.68
N LYS A 73 0.48 -17.86 -7.14
CA LYS A 73 0.02 -17.66 -8.51
C LYS A 73 1.16 -17.40 -9.49
N PHE A 74 2.22 -16.74 -9.03
CA PHE A 74 3.31 -16.29 -9.91
C PHE A 74 4.68 -16.80 -9.47
N HIS A 75 4.74 -17.96 -8.85
CA HIS A 75 6.00 -18.50 -8.33
C HIS A 75 7.05 -18.72 -9.43
N ASP A 76 6.60 -18.94 -10.66
CA ASP A 76 7.49 -19.17 -11.80
C ASP A 76 7.87 -17.89 -12.53
N ARG A 77 7.39 -16.74 -12.05
CA ARG A 77 7.63 -15.44 -12.69
C ARG A 77 8.18 -14.42 -11.67
N GLN A 78 8.98 -14.90 -10.74
CA GLN A 78 9.42 -14.10 -9.62
C GLN A 78 10.18 -12.82 -10.03
N PRO A 79 11.12 -12.88 -11.00
CA PRO A 79 11.82 -11.64 -11.39
C PRO A 79 10.89 -10.56 -11.94
N LEU A 80 9.91 -10.96 -12.74
CA LEU A 80 8.93 -10.00 -13.28
C LEU A 80 8.06 -9.45 -12.16
N LEU A 81 7.59 -10.32 -11.27
CA LEU A 81 6.77 -9.91 -10.14
C LEU A 81 7.51 -8.91 -9.27
N ASP A 82 8.76 -9.19 -8.93
CA ASP A 82 9.56 -8.30 -8.09
C ASP A 82 9.76 -6.94 -8.76
N ALA A 83 10.01 -6.91 -10.06
CA ALA A 83 10.20 -5.65 -10.78
C ALA A 83 8.94 -4.79 -10.76
N ILE A 84 7.77 -5.42 -10.92
CA ILE A 84 6.50 -4.71 -10.88
C ILE A 84 6.22 -4.20 -9.46
N LEU A 85 6.43 -5.04 -8.45
CA LEU A 85 6.18 -4.65 -7.06
C LEU A 85 7.08 -3.49 -6.63
N ASP A 86 8.34 -3.50 -7.05
CA ASP A 86 9.27 -2.42 -6.73
C ASP A 86 8.77 -1.09 -7.25
N GLN A 87 8.19 -1.08 -8.46
CA GLN A 87 7.65 0.15 -9.03
C GLN A 87 6.43 0.64 -8.25
N LEU A 88 5.53 -0.27 -7.88
CA LEU A 88 4.33 0.10 -7.14
C LEU A 88 4.68 0.61 -5.75
N LYS A 89 5.72 0.06 -5.13
CA LYS A 89 6.16 0.49 -3.79
C LYS A 89 6.68 1.92 -3.78
N VAL A 90 7.23 2.41 -4.90
CA VAL A 90 7.70 3.78 -4.98
C VAL A 90 6.65 4.73 -5.56
N GLY A 91 5.41 4.28 -5.65
CA GLY A 91 4.29 5.15 -6.02
C GLY A 91 3.88 5.13 -7.47
N LYS A 92 4.46 4.26 -8.28
CA LYS A 92 4.06 4.13 -9.67
C LYS A 92 2.65 3.55 -9.76
N GLU A 93 1.92 3.93 -10.79
CA GLU A 93 0.59 3.44 -11.04
C GLU A 93 0.62 2.33 -12.09
N ASN A 94 -0.54 1.66 -12.28
CA ASN A 94 -0.63 0.59 -13.25
C ASN A 94 -0.20 1.04 -14.65
N LEU A 95 -0.59 2.25 -15.04
CA LEU A 95 -0.22 2.78 -16.34
C LEU A 95 1.29 2.92 -16.50
N ASP A 96 1.97 3.36 -15.43
CA ASP A 96 3.44 3.49 -15.45
C ASP A 96 4.09 2.13 -15.66
N VAL A 97 3.56 1.09 -15.03
CA VAL A 97 4.09 -0.26 -15.18
C VAL A 97 3.89 -0.76 -16.61
N LEU A 98 2.71 -0.49 -17.19
CA LEU A 98 2.45 -0.87 -18.57
C LEU A 98 3.40 -0.16 -19.55
N ASP A 99 3.64 1.12 -19.34
CA ASP A 99 4.57 1.88 -20.17
C ASP A 99 5.99 1.34 -20.05
N TRP A 100 6.42 1.03 -18.83
CA TRP A 100 7.72 0.42 -18.58
C TRP A 100 7.87 -0.91 -19.33
N ALA A 101 6.83 -1.75 -19.26
CA ALA A 101 6.86 -3.05 -19.90
C ALA A 101 6.96 -2.92 -21.42
N ARG A 102 6.27 -1.94 -21.99
CA ARG A 102 6.36 -1.67 -23.43
C ARG A 102 7.75 -1.19 -23.82
N GLU A 103 8.33 -0.30 -23.03
CA GLU A 103 9.69 0.20 -23.30
C GLU A 103 10.72 -0.92 -23.26
N LYS A 104 10.54 -1.89 -22.36
CA LYS A 104 11.43 -3.04 -22.23
C LYS A 104 11.09 -4.16 -23.20
N GLN A 105 10.05 -3.97 -24.01
CA GLN A 105 9.60 -4.94 -25.01
C GLN A 105 9.25 -6.28 -24.37
N LEU A 106 8.65 -6.25 -23.19
CA LEU A 106 8.22 -7.44 -22.48
C LEU A 106 6.92 -7.98 -23.07
N VAL A 107 6.69 -9.27 -22.87
CA VAL A 107 5.40 -9.87 -23.20
C VAL A 107 4.37 -9.27 -22.23
N MET A 108 3.32 -8.66 -22.78
CA MET A 108 2.37 -7.89 -21.97
C MET A 108 1.42 -8.76 -21.16
N GLU A 109 1.07 -9.95 -21.62
CA GLU A 109 0.08 -10.78 -20.96
C GLU A 109 0.44 -11.11 -19.51
N PRO A 110 1.67 -11.56 -19.19
CA PRO A 110 2.02 -11.79 -17.78
C PRO A 110 2.00 -10.53 -16.96
N VAL A 111 2.38 -9.37 -17.52
CA VAL A 111 2.35 -8.08 -16.82
C VAL A 111 0.91 -7.76 -16.43
N ILE A 112 -0.01 -7.89 -17.37
CA ILE A 112 -1.42 -7.60 -17.13
C ILE A 112 -2.00 -8.55 -16.08
N GLU A 113 -1.65 -9.83 -16.14
CA GLU A 113 -2.11 -10.81 -15.16
C GLU A 113 -1.69 -10.44 -13.74
N ILE A 114 -0.45 -10.00 -13.58
CA ILE A 114 0.05 -9.60 -12.27
C ILE A 114 -0.69 -8.35 -11.77
N LEU A 115 -0.88 -7.36 -12.64
CA LEU A 115 -1.58 -6.14 -12.25
C LEU A 115 -3.04 -6.42 -11.89
N GLU A 116 -3.69 -7.34 -12.59
CA GLU A 116 -5.06 -7.74 -12.26
C GLU A 116 -5.12 -8.45 -10.91
N ALA A 117 -4.16 -9.31 -10.63
CA ALA A 117 -4.12 -10.01 -9.34
C ALA A 117 -3.88 -9.06 -8.19
N LEU A 118 -3.03 -8.05 -8.41
CA LEU A 118 -2.76 -7.03 -7.39
C LEU A 118 -3.97 -6.16 -7.12
N ASP A 119 -4.67 -5.75 -8.18
CA ASP A 119 -5.90 -4.96 -8.12
C ASP A 119 -5.82 -3.81 -7.12
N VAL A 120 -4.72 -3.06 -7.17
CA VAL A 120 -4.45 -2.02 -6.18
C VAL A 120 -5.48 -0.88 -6.22
N ASN A 121 -6.12 -0.69 -7.37
CA ASN A 121 -7.09 0.40 -7.52
C ASN A 121 -8.45 0.08 -6.87
N SER A 122 -8.76 -1.20 -6.68
CA SER A 122 -10.02 -1.62 -6.07
C SER A 122 -9.87 -1.94 -4.58
N SER A 123 -8.65 -2.26 -4.13
CA SER A 123 -8.40 -2.65 -2.75
C SER A 123 -8.20 -1.42 -1.89
N ARG A 124 -9.31 -0.80 -1.54
CA ARG A 124 -9.30 0.44 -0.78
C ARG A 124 -9.98 0.25 0.55
N LEU A 125 -9.35 0.76 1.59
CA LEU A 125 -9.93 0.84 2.91
C LEU A 125 -9.98 2.30 3.32
N GLN A 126 -11.02 2.66 4.08
CA GLN A 126 -11.10 3.99 4.64
C GLN A 126 -10.20 4.05 5.86
N HIS A 127 -9.44 5.14 6.01
CA HIS A 127 -8.54 5.26 7.15
C HIS A 127 -9.34 5.47 8.44
N ALA A 128 -8.76 5.00 9.55
CA ALA A 128 -9.44 5.03 10.84
C ALA A 128 -9.55 6.43 11.45
N PHE A 129 -8.86 7.40 10.87
CA PHE A 129 -8.81 8.76 11.39
C PHE A 129 -9.59 9.74 10.51
N ASP A 130 -10.51 9.24 9.70
CA ASP A 130 -11.31 10.09 8.84
C ASP A 130 -12.10 11.08 9.70
N PRO A 131 -11.85 12.37 9.57
CA PRO A 131 -12.58 13.36 10.36
C PRO A 131 -14.00 13.57 9.90
N SER A 132 -14.41 12.96 8.83
CA SER A 132 -15.73 13.09 8.29
C SER A 132 -16.76 12.64 9.33
N PRO A 133 -17.69 13.47 9.66
CA PRO A 133 -18.64 13.11 10.71
C PRO A 133 -19.67 12.12 10.26
N GLU A 134 -19.56 11.50 9.37
CA GLU A 134 -20.38 10.65 8.96
C GLU A 134 -20.74 9.82 9.44
N GLN A 135 -20.65 9.80 9.75
CA GLN A 135 -21.00 8.98 10.12
C GLN A 135 -21.79 8.55 10.45
#